data_6932e347e95a38f289323a384f3c7e17
#
_entry.id   6932e347e95a38f289323a384f3c7e17
#
_cell.length_a   1.000
_cell.length_b   1.000
_cell.length_c   1.000
_cell.angle_alpha   90.00
_cell.angle_beta   90.00
_cell.angle_gamma   90.00
#
_symmetry.space_group_name_H-M   'P 1'
#
loop_
_entity.id
_entity.type
_entity.pdbx_description
1 polymer ?
#
loop_
_entity_poly.entity_id
_entity_poly.type
_entity_poly.pdbx_seq_one_letter_code
_entity_poly.pdbx_strand_id
1 'polypeptide(L)'
;MLQETHPTRQHRPLYTPDERVRRDSTRWTLVQGLLAPIQFFVFLASVVLVVRYLQTGQGEAAATVSIVIKTLLLYTIMITGCIWEKVVFGRYLFAPSFFWEDVFSMLVLALHTAYLLALINGSLPVKEQMLLALAGYAAYIINAVQFLLKLRAARLQSQTALQNNPQSNKHHGVAA
;
A
#
# COMPACT_ATOMS: atom_id res chain seq x y z
N MET A 1 -26.02 -18.60 -39.79
CA MET A 1 -25.46 -18.96 -38.45
C MET A 1 -24.40 -17.90 -38.13
N LEU A 2 -24.84 -16.81 -37.45
CA LEU A 2 -23.95 -15.69 -37.11
C LEU A 2 -23.28 -16.03 -35.80
N GLN A 3 -21.96 -16.19 -35.82
CA GLN A 3 -21.15 -16.38 -34.62
C GLN A 3 -21.09 -15.03 -33.89
N GLU A 4 -21.82 -14.92 -32.79
CA GLU A 4 -21.66 -13.82 -31.83
C GLU A 4 -20.28 -13.95 -31.18
N THR A 5 -19.36 -13.12 -31.61
CA THR A 5 -18.09 -12.94 -30.94
C THR A 5 -18.35 -12.17 -29.64
N HIS A 6 -18.43 -12.89 -28.51
CA HIS A 6 -18.41 -12.27 -27.19
C HIS A 6 -17.15 -11.39 -27.08
N PRO A 7 -17.28 -10.10 -26.72
CA PRO A 7 -16.12 -9.26 -26.48
C PRO A 7 -15.40 -9.80 -25.23
N THR A 8 -14.26 -10.44 -25.42
CA THR A 8 -13.34 -10.76 -24.34
C THR A 8 -13.08 -9.47 -23.56
N ARG A 9 -13.47 -9.42 -22.28
CA ARG A 9 -13.11 -8.33 -21.35
C ARG A 9 -11.60 -8.19 -21.38
N GLN A 10 -11.10 -7.26 -22.18
CA GLN A 10 -9.69 -6.88 -22.16
C GLN A 10 -9.43 -6.31 -20.76
N HIS A 11 -8.76 -7.09 -19.92
CA HIS A 11 -8.25 -6.61 -18.64
C HIS A 11 -7.34 -5.41 -18.91
N ARG A 12 -7.83 -4.22 -18.59
CA ARG A 12 -7.06 -2.98 -18.71
C ARG A 12 -5.76 -3.17 -17.92
N PRO A 13 -4.58 -3.00 -18.53
CA PRO A 13 -3.32 -3.15 -17.81
C PRO A 13 -3.26 -2.14 -16.66
N LEU A 14 -2.60 -2.51 -15.56
CA LEU A 14 -2.47 -1.67 -14.38
C LEU A 14 -1.77 -0.33 -14.69
N TYR A 15 -0.83 -0.34 -15.62
CA TYR A 15 -0.10 0.82 -16.10
C TYR A 15 -0.15 0.87 -17.63
N THR A 16 -0.38 2.06 -18.21
CA THR A 16 -0.08 2.33 -19.61
C THR A 16 1.45 2.30 -19.84
N PRO A 17 1.94 2.20 -21.08
CA PRO A 17 3.37 2.28 -21.36
C PRO A 17 4.04 3.54 -20.78
N ASP A 18 3.42 4.71 -20.93
CA ASP A 18 3.94 5.99 -20.45
C ASP A 18 3.94 6.08 -18.91
N GLU A 19 2.89 5.57 -18.25
CA GLU A 19 2.83 5.49 -16.79
C GLU A 19 3.91 4.57 -16.24
N ARG A 20 4.21 3.47 -16.93
CA ARG A 20 5.30 2.57 -16.57
C ARG A 20 6.66 3.26 -16.64
N VAL A 21 6.93 4.00 -17.72
CA VAL A 21 8.17 4.79 -17.85
C VAL A 21 8.29 5.79 -16.71
N ARG A 22 7.24 6.56 -16.43
CA ARG A 22 7.22 7.52 -15.31
C ARG A 22 7.46 6.84 -13.97
N ARG A 23 6.78 5.70 -13.69
CA ARG A 23 6.97 4.92 -12.47
C ARG A 23 8.41 4.47 -12.31
N ASP A 24 9.04 3.94 -13.37
CA ASP A 24 10.38 3.36 -13.31
C ASP A 24 11.47 4.42 -13.25
N SER A 25 11.23 5.63 -13.76
CA SER A 25 12.17 6.75 -13.75
C SER A 25 12.10 7.64 -12.50
N THR A 26 10.99 7.61 -11.74
CA THR A 26 10.82 8.49 -10.60
C THR A 26 11.49 7.97 -9.32
N ARG A 27 12.15 8.88 -8.57
CA ARG A 27 12.72 8.59 -7.24
C ARG A 27 11.64 8.23 -6.20
N TRP A 28 10.40 8.66 -6.40
CA TRP A 28 9.30 8.37 -5.49
C TRP A 28 8.95 6.88 -5.43
N THR A 29 9.18 6.13 -6.51
CA THR A 29 9.07 4.67 -6.51
C THR A 29 10.07 4.03 -5.55
N LEU A 30 11.32 4.53 -5.51
CA LEU A 30 12.33 4.06 -4.57
C LEU A 30 11.92 4.40 -3.11
N VAL A 31 11.44 5.64 -2.89
CA VAL A 31 10.96 6.09 -1.56
C VAL A 31 9.84 5.17 -1.07
N GLN A 32 8.83 4.87 -1.88
CA GLN A 32 7.76 3.94 -1.52
C GLN A 32 8.29 2.52 -1.27
N GLY A 33 9.20 2.05 -2.12
CA GLY A 33 9.83 0.73 -1.99
C GLY A 33 10.64 0.57 -0.70
N LEU A 34 11.21 1.64 -0.15
CA LEU A 34 11.94 1.65 1.11
C LEU A 34 11.00 1.82 2.32
N LEU A 35 10.03 2.73 2.24
CA LEU A 35 9.12 3.02 3.35
C LEU A 35 8.17 1.87 3.63
N ALA A 36 7.71 1.13 2.61
CA ALA A 36 6.77 0.04 2.81
C ALA A 36 7.31 -1.10 3.71
N PRO A 37 8.52 -1.66 3.50
CA PRO A 37 9.07 -2.66 4.42
C PRO A 37 9.38 -2.07 5.79
N ILE A 38 9.91 -0.85 5.91
CA ILE A 38 10.15 -0.19 7.20
C ILE A 38 8.84 -0.11 7.99
N GLN A 39 7.78 0.37 7.37
CA GLN A 39 6.47 0.49 7.99
C GLN A 39 5.90 -0.86 8.40
N PHE A 40 6.14 -1.92 7.61
CA PHE A 40 5.71 -3.26 7.95
C PHE A 40 6.41 -3.81 9.19
N PHE A 41 7.72 -3.63 9.33
CA PHE A 41 8.45 -4.05 10.53
C PHE A 41 8.04 -3.28 11.79
N VAL A 42 7.86 -1.97 11.67
CA VAL A 42 7.35 -1.14 12.78
C VAL A 42 5.93 -1.56 13.17
N PHE A 43 5.09 -1.89 12.20
CA PHE A 43 3.76 -2.45 12.44
C PHE A 43 3.84 -3.77 13.25
N LEU A 44 4.68 -4.72 12.84
CA LEU A 44 4.82 -6.00 13.56
C LEU A 44 5.29 -5.78 15.00
N ALA A 45 6.30 -4.95 15.22
CA ALA A 45 6.78 -4.60 16.55
C ALA A 45 5.66 -3.97 17.41
N SER A 46 4.88 -3.05 16.82
CA SER A 46 3.81 -2.38 17.53
C SER A 46 2.65 -3.33 17.86
N VAL A 47 2.27 -4.24 16.96
CA VAL A 47 1.27 -5.29 17.25
C VAL A 47 1.67 -6.11 18.47
N VAL A 48 2.93 -6.57 18.52
CA VAL A 48 3.43 -7.37 19.64
C VAL A 48 3.33 -6.59 20.96
N LEU A 49 3.74 -5.32 20.97
CA LEU A 49 3.71 -4.49 22.17
C LEU A 49 2.27 -4.21 22.63
N VAL A 50 1.35 -3.92 21.71
CA VAL A 50 -0.06 -3.68 22.01
C VAL A 50 -0.73 -4.95 22.55
N VAL A 51 -0.52 -6.11 21.91
CA VAL A 51 -1.09 -7.38 22.36
C VAL A 51 -0.53 -7.77 23.72
N ARG A 52 0.80 -7.59 23.95
CA ARG A 52 1.41 -7.82 25.26
C ARG A 52 0.76 -6.97 26.35
N TYR A 53 0.57 -5.67 26.08
CA TYR A 53 -0.11 -4.78 27.04
C TYR A 53 -1.53 -5.27 27.33
N LEU A 54 -2.31 -5.61 26.32
CA LEU A 54 -3.70 -6.07 26.52
C LEU A 54 -3.80 -7.38 27.30
N GLN A 55 -2.79 -8.26 27.21
CA GLN A 55 -2.74 -9.55 27.91
C GLN A 55 -2.21 -9.43 29.34
N THR A 56 -1.22 -8.57 29.57
CA THR A 56 -0.48 -8.52 30.84
C THR A 56 -0.74 -7.25 31.68
N GLY A 57 -1.31 -6.21 31.06
CA GLY A 57 -1.41 -4.87 31.66
C GLY A 57 -0.08 -4.14 31.77
N GLN A 58 1.02 -4.73 31.24
CA GLN A 58 2.36 -4.14 31.38
C GLN A 58 2.87 -3.58 30.05
N GLY A 59 3.66 -2.48 30.13
CA GLY A 59 4.31 -1.90 28.95
C GLY A 59 3.45 -0.92 28.19
N GLU A 60 2.50 -0.24 28.85
CA GLU A 60 1.63 0.79 28.25
C GLU A 60 2.43 1.85 27.48
N ALA A 61 3.46 2.43 28.10
CA ALA A 61 4.26 3.47 27.47
C ALA A 61 4.94 2.98 26.18
N ALA A 62 5.49 1.74 26.19
CA ALA A 62 6.11 1.17 24.99
C ALA A 62 5.10 0.92 23.88
N ALA A 63 3.90 0.41 24.22
CA ALA A 63 2.81 0.21 23.25
C ALA A 63 2.38 1.56 22.65
N THR A 64 2.10 2.56 23.49
CA THR A 64 1.70 3.91 23.06
C THR A 64 2.75 4.55 22.14
N VAL A 65 4.02 4.55 22.53
CA VAL A 65 5.11 5.12 21.71
C VAL A 65 5.21 4.39 20.38
N SER A 66 5.08 3.07 20.36
CA SER A 66 5.14 2.30 19.10
C SER A 66 3.99 2.63 18.15
N ILE A 67 2.77 2.87 18.67
CA ILE A 67 1.61 3.28 17.87
C ILE A 67 1.85 4.68 17.28
N VAL A 68 2.38 5.61 18.09
CA VAL A 68 2.70 6.97 17.62
C VAL A 68 3.74 6.93 16.50
N ILE A 69 4.84 6.19 16.68
CA ILE A 69 5.87 6.01 15.64
C ILE A 69 5.24 5.41 14.36
N LYS A 70 4.44 4.36 14.50
CA LYS A 70 3.72 3.73 13.37
C LYS A 70 2.83 4.73 12.65
N THR A 71 2.12 5.59 13.39
CA THR A 71 1.23 6.60 12.81
C THR A 71 2.01 7.69 12.07
N LEU A 72 3.14 8.16 12.61
CA LEU A 72 3.99 9.14 11.91
C LEU A 72 4.56 8.56 10.60
N LEU A 73 5.00 7.30 10.61
CA LEU A 73 5.42 6.61 9.39
C LEU A 73 4.26 6.43 8.41
N LEU A 74 3.04 6.18 8.90
CA LEU A 74 1.84 6.12 8.06
C LEU A 74 1.59 7.46 7.36
N TYR A 75 1.66 8.58 8.07
CA TYR A 75 1.53 9.90 7.45
C TYR A 75 2.62 10.14 6.40
N THR A 76 3.86 9.77 6.69
CA THR A 76 4.97 9.92 5.77
C THR A 76 4.74 9.13 4.48
N ILE A 77 4.35 7.85 4.57
CA ILE A 77 4.12 7.01 3.37
C ILE A 77 2.89 7.48 2.59
N MET A 78 1.86 8.00 3.28
CA MET A 78 0.68 8.58 2.61
C MET A 78 1.02 9.83 1.81
N ILE A 79 1.73 10.78 2.41
CA ILE A 79 2.14 12.03 1.73
C ILE A 79 3.02 11.72 0.53
N THR A 80 4.03 10.87 0.72
CA THR A 80 4.94 10.48 -0.36
C THR A 80 4.25 9.62 -1.43
N GLY A 81 3.25 8.83 -1.05
CA GLY A 81 2.39 8.06 -1.94
C GLY A 81 1.52 8.96 -2.83
N CYS A 82 0.90 9.99 -2.26
CA CYS A 82 0.15 11.01 -3.02
C CYS A 82 1.03 11.71 -4.07
N ILE A 83 2.28 12.03 -3.70
CA ILE A 83 3.24 12.63 -4.64
C ILE A 83 3.61 11.63 -5.75
N TRP A 84 3.86 10.38 -5.39
CA TRP A 84 4.13 9.32 -6.35
C TRP A 84 2.96 9.13 -7.34
N GLU A 85 1.72 9.06 -6.87
CA GLU A 85 0.54 8.98 -7.74
C GLU A 85 0.43 10.18 -8.67
N LYS A 86 0.70 11.39 -8.17
CA LYS A 86 0.70 12.61 -8.99
C LYS A 86 1.71 12.52 -10.11
N VAL A 87 2.90 12.01 -9.84
CA VAL A 87 3.97 11.86 -10.85
C VAL A 87 3.61 10.80 -11.88
N VAL A 88 3.07 9.66 -11.44
CA VAL A 88 2.81 8.51 -12.32
C VAL A 88 1.50 8.68 -13.11
N PHE A 89 0.41 9.05 -12.43
CA PHE A 89 -0.95 9.06 -12.98
C PHE A 89 -1.51 10.47 -13.22
N GLY A 90 -0.80 11.53 -12.78
CA GLY A 90 -1.27 12.91 -12.88
C GLY A 90 -2.28 13.33 -11.81
N ARG A 91 -2.60 12.47 -10.84
CA ARG A 91 -3.54 12.70 -9.73
C ARG A 91 -2.88 12.40 -8.40
N TYR A 92 -3.22 13.16 -7.34
CA TYR A 92 -2.65 12.92 -6.00
C TYR A 92 -3.20 11.70 -5.29
N LEU A 93 -4.47 11.35 -5.55
CA LEU A 93 -5.19 10.22 -4.96
C LEU A 93 -6.27 9.73 -5.93
N PHE A 94 -6.75 8.51 -5.66
CA PHE A 94 -7.84 7.87 -6.38
C PHE A 94 -7.59 7.73 -7.89
N ALA A 95 -6.34 7.44 -8.27
CA ALA A 95 -6.06 6.98 -9.61
C ALA A 95 -6.90 5.73 -9.90
N PRO A 96 -7.52 5.59 -11.09
CA PRO A 96 -8.41 4.45 -11.38
C PRO A 96 -7.76 3.10 -11.14
N SER A 97 -6.43 3.04 -11.27
CA SER A 97 -5.64 1.84 -11.01
C SER A 97 -5.50 1.49 -9.53
N PHE A 98 -5.62 2.45 -8.60
CA PHE A 98 -5.41 2.28 -7.16
C PHE A 98 -6.58 2.76 -6.29
N PHE A 99 -7.75 3.00 -6.89
CA PHE A 99 -8.91 3.59 -6.22
C PHE A 99 -9.29 2.88 -4.91
N TRP A 100 -9.38 1.56 -4.90
CA TRP A 100 -9.78 0.82 -3.70
C TRP A 100 -8.69 0.78 -2.64
N GLU A 101 -7.44 0.71 -3.04
CA GLU A 101 -6.29 0.78 -2.15
C GLU A 101 -6.24 2.14 -1.44
N ASP A 102 -6.54 3.21 -2.15
CA ASP A 102 -6.61 4.55 -1.57
C ASP A 102 -7.78 4.70 -0.60
N VAL A 103 -8.96 4.16 -0.92
CA VAL A 103 -10.10 4.13 0.00
C VAL A 103 -9.73 3.44 1.32
N PHE A 104 -9.09 2.27 1.26
CA PHE A 104 -8.63 1.58 2.47
C PHE A 104 -7.49 2.32 3.17
N SER A 105 -6.60 2.97 2.43
CA SER A 105 -5.56 3.83 3.00
C SER A 105 -6.15 5.00 3.79
N MET A 106 -7.24 5.62 3.30
CA MET A 106 -7.97 6.66 4.03
C MET A 106 -8.61 6.13 5.31
N LEU A 107 -9.17 4.91 5.27
CA LEU A 107 -9.70 4.27 6.49
C LEU A 107 -8.61 4.02 7.52
N VAL A 108 -7.45 3.48 7.09
CA VAL A 108 -6.29 3.28 7.98
C VAL A 108 -5.84 4.60 8.60
N LEU A 109 -5.74 5.66 7.77
CA LEU A 109 -5.36 6.99 8.21
C LEU A 109 -6.36 7.55 9.23
N ALA A 110 -7.67 7.43 8.98
CA ALA A 110 -8.72 7.89 9.87
C ALA A 110 -8.66 7.21 11.25
N LEU A 111 -8.49 5.88 11.30
CA LEU A 111 -8.39 5.12 12.55
C LEU A 111 -7.14 5.49 13.36
N HIS A 112 -6.00 5.67 12.71
CA HIS A 112 -4.77 6.10 13.40
C HIS A 112 -4.86 7.56 13.86
N THR A 113 -5.50 8.43 13.09
CA THR A 113 -5.76 9.81 13.50
C THR A 113 -6.73 9.87 14.68
N ALA A 114 -7.80 9.05 14.68
CA ALA A 114 -8.71 8.92 15.80
C ALA A 114 -7.99 8.46 17.07
N TYR A 115 -7.05 7.50 16.95
CA TYR A 115 -6.20 7.09 18.06
C TYR A 115 -5.36 8.25 18.62
N LEU A 116 -4.68 9.03 17.75
CA LEU A 116 -3.90 10.19 18.21
C LEU A 116 -4.78 11.25 18.91
N LEU A 117 -5.96 11.51 18.37
CA LEU A 117 -6.90 12.45 19.00
C LEU A 117 -7.37 11.94 20.36
N ALA A 118 -7.69 10.65 20.48
CA ALA A 118 -8.06 10.04 21.75
C ALA A 118 -6.93 10.10 22.78
N LEU A 119 -5.70 9.87 22.35
CA LEU A 119 -4.50 9.95 23.18
C LEU A 119 -4.25 11.39 23.68
N ILE A 120 -4.30 12.38 22.79
CA ILE A 120 -4.03 13.79 23.14
C ILE A 120 -5.11 14.37 24.04
N ASN A 121 -6.38 14.04 23.77
CA ASN A 121 -7.50 14.58 24.55
C ASN A 121 -7.82 13.77 25.82
N GLY A 122 -7.18 12.62 26.01
CA GLY A 122 -7.51 11.72 27.13
C GLY A 122 -8.97 11.23 27.12
N SER A 123 -9.59 11.17 25.92
CA SER A 123 -11.03 10.94 25.76
C SER A 123 -11.44 9.47 25.90
N LEU A 124 -10.51 8.54 25.85
CA LEU A 124 -10.74 7.10 25.96
C LEU A 124 -9.84 6.47 27.03
N PRO A 125 -10.33 5.46 27.76
CA PRO A 125 -9.48 4.60 28.58
C PRO A 125 -8.38 3.95 27.76
N VAL A 126 -7.20 3.70 28.34
CA VAL A 126 -6.03 3.17 27.64
C VAL A 126 -6.34 1.87 26.90
N LYS A 127 -7.12 0.97 27.53
CA LYS A 127 -7.54 -0.29 26.89
C LYS A 127 -8.30 -0.06 25.59
N GLU A 128 -9.21 0.91 25.58
CA GLU A 128 -10.01 1.25 24.38
C GLU A 128 -9.14 1.91 23.31
N GLN A 129 -8.18 2.74 23.71
CA GLN A 129 -7.18 3.28 22.77
C GLN A 129 -6.39 2.16 22.09
N MET A 130 -5.96 1.12 22.82
CA MET A 130 -5.26 -0.04 22.25
C MET A 130 -6.15 -0.85 21.30
N LEU A 131 -7.43 -1.01 21.62
CA LEU A 131 -8.40 -1.67 20.72
C LEU A 131 -8.63 -0.86 19.45
N LEU A 132 -8.69 0.47 19.54
CA LEU A 132 -8.76 1.35 18.37
C LEU A 132 -7.52 1.22 17.49
N ALA A 133 -6.32 1.14 18.08
CA ALA A 133 -5.09 0.89 17.36
C ALA A 133 -5.12 -0.47 16.63
N LEU A 134 -5.62 -1.53 17.29
CA LEU A 134 -5.79 -2.85 16.65
C LEU A 134 -6.79 -2.82 15.49
N ALA A 135 -7.88 -2.04 15.58
CA ALA A 135 -8.79 -1.83 14.46
C ALA A 135 -8.07 -1.17 13.27
N GLY A 136 -7.24 -0.15 13.53
CA GLY A 136 -6.37 0.46 12.52
C GLY A 136 -5.38 -0.54 11.91
N TYR A 137 -4.84 -1.44 12.70
CA TYR A 137 -3.92 -2.49 12.24
C TYR A 137 -4.63 -3.55 11.39
N ALA A 138 -5.85 -3.94 11.73
CA ALA A 138 -6.65 -4.83 10.91
C ALA A 138 -6.94 -4.21 9.52
N ALA A 139 -7.36 -2.95 9.48
CA ALA A 139 -7.54 -2.21 8.25
C ALA A 139 -6.22 -2.09 7.44
N TYR A 140 -5.08 -1.86 8.11
CA TYR A 140 -3.77 -1.81 7.48
C TYR A 140 -3.38 -3.15 6.82
N ILE A 141 -3.63 -4.30 7.47
CA ILE A 141 -3.36 -5.63 6.89
C ILE A 141 -4.18 -5.82 5.61
N ILE A 142 -5.46 -5.48 5.63
CA ILE A 142 -6.33 -5.59 4.45
C ILE A 142 -5.75 -4.76 3.30
N ASN A 143 -5.40 -3.50 3.58
CA ASN A 143 -4.81 -2.60 2.59
C ASN A 143 -3.47 -3.13 2.05
N ALA A 144 -2.58 -3.61 2.92
CA ALA A 144 -1.29 -4.17 2.52
C ALA A 144 -1.45 -5.40 1.61
N VAL A 145 -2.40 -6.29 1.93
CA VAL A 145 -2.71 -7.45 1.09
C VAL A 145 -3.25 -7.02 -0.29
N GLN A 146 -4.13 -6.01 -0.35
CA GLN A 146 -4.63 -5.48 -1.62
C GLN A 146 -3.48 -4.97 -2.50
N PHE A 147 -2.54 -4.18 -1.95
CA PHE A 147 -1.36 -3.71 -2.67
C PHE A 147 -0.48 -4.86 -3.17
N LEU A 148 -0.20 -5.86 -2.33
CA LEU A 148 0.63 -7.00 -2.70
C LEU A 148 0.00 -7.82 -3.81
N LEU A 149 -1.30 -8.11 -3.74
CA LEU A 149 -2.01 -8.84 -4.78
C LEU A 149 -2.01 -8.08 -6.11
N LYS A 150 -2.20 -6.77 -6.06
CA LYS A 150 -2.19 -5.91 -7.25
C LYS A 150 -0.81 -5.84 -7.88
N LEU A 151 0.26 -5.68 -7.11
CA LEU A 151 1.62 -5.69 -7.61
C LEU A 151 2.00 -7.05 -8.21
N ARG A 152 1.56 -8.16 -7.59
CA ARG A 152 1.74 -9.50 -8.13
C ARG A 152 1.03 -9.65 -9.49
N ALA A 153 -0.23 -9.23 -9.58
CA ALA A 153 -0.97 -9.26 -10.84
C ALA A 153 -0.29 -8.44 -11.94
N ALA A 154 0.22 -7.24 -11.62
CA ALA A 154 0.95 -6.39 -12.56
C ALA A 154 2.24 -7.06 -13.08
N ARG A 155 2.98 -7.76 -12.21
CA ARG A 155 4.19 -8.51 -12.61
C ARG A 155 3.85 -9.65 -13.56
N LEU A 156 2.82 -10.43 -13.26
CA LEU A 156 2.38 -11.53 -14.12
C LEU A 156 1.93 -11.04 -15.50
N GLN A 157 1.15 -9.95 -15.56
CA GLN A 157 0.73 -9.34 -16.83
C GLN A 157 1.94 -8.89 -17.68
N SER A 158 2.97 -8.33 -17.03
CA SER A 158 4.18 -7.90 -17.71
C SER A 158 4.96 -9.09 -18.31
N GLN A 159 5.05 -10.20 -17.59
CA GLN A 159 5.72 -11.42 -18.07
C GLN A 159 4.99 -12.04 -19.26
N THR A 160 3.67 -12.14 -19.20
CA THR A 160 2.83 -12.67 -20.30
C THR A 160 2.93 -11.79 -21.55
N ALA A 161 2.97 -10.46 -21.38
CA ALA A 161 3.13 -9.54 -22.51
C ALA A 161 4.50 -9.70 -23.23
N LEU A 162 5.57 -9.96 -22.47
CA LEU A 162 6.89 -10.23 -23.03
C LEU A 162 6.95 -11.58 -23.77
N GLN A 163 6.28 -12.60 -23.26
CA GLN A 163 6.22 -13.92 -23.90
C GLN A 163 5.40 -13.91 -25.20
N ASN A 164 4.34 -13.11 -25.27
CA ASN A 164 3.45 -13.01 -26.42
C ASN A 164 3.97 -12.07 -27.53
N ASN A 165 5.12 -11.40 -27.34
CA ASN A 165 5.74 -10.54 -28.35
C ASN A 165 7.02 -11.19 -28.90
N PRO A 166 6.94 -12.05 -29.96
CA PRO A 166 8.11 -12.79 -30.51
C PRO A 166 9.17 -11.89 -31.14
N GLN A 167 8.90 -10.60 -31.35
CA GLN A 167 9.85 -9.71 -32.06
C GLN A 167 10.97 -9.16 -31.15
N SER A 168 10.82 -9.20 -29.82
CA SER A 168 11.87 -8.75 -28.88
C SER A 168 13.10 -9.65 -28.84
N ASN A 169 12.98 -10.92 -29.31
CA ASN A 169 14.05 -11.90 -29.21
C ASN A 169 14.97 -11.94 -30.47
N LYS A 170 14.68 -11.15 -31.52
CA LYS A 170 15.45 -11.14 -32.75
C LYS A 170 16.63 -10.14 -32.77
N HIS A 171 16.74 -9.25 -31.81
CA HIS A 171 17.81 -8.24 -31.77
C HIS A 171 19.04 -8.62 -30.94
N HIS A 172 19.04 -9.77 -30.25
CA HIS A 172 20.22 -10.25 -29.51
C HIS A 172 20.98 -11.40 -30.22
N GLY A 173 20.58 -11.77 -31.43
CA GLY A 173 21.13 -12.90 -32.17
C GLY A 173 22.00 -12.55 -33.40
N VAL A 174 22.34 -11.27 -33.63
CA VAL A 174 23.20 -10.85 -34.74
C VAL A 174 24.32 -9.96 -34.23
N ALA A 175 25.27 -10.54 -33.52
CA ALA A 175 26.63 -10.04 -33.33
C ALA A 175 27.50 -11.23 -32.89
N ALA A 176 27.88 -12.07 -33.83
CA ALA A 176 29.00 -12.98 -33.75
C ALA A 176 29.78 -12.89 -35.06
#